data_c310ecbe3c1c3cbb2439e9c8b71eaaf8
#
_entry.id   c310ecbe3c1c3cbb2439e9c8b71eaaf8
#
_cell.length_a   1.000
_cell.length_b   1.000
_cell.length_c   1.000
_cell.angle_alpha   90.00
_cell.angle_beta   90.00
_cell.angle_gamma   90.00
#
_symmetry.space_group_name_H-M   'P 1'
#
loop_
_entity.id
_entity.type
_entity.pdbx_description
1 polymer ?
#
loop_
_entity_poly.entity_id
_entity_poly.type
_entity_poly.pdbx_seq_one_letter_code
_entity_poly.pdbx_strand_id
1 'polypeptide(L)'
;MTKQTGRLTLPTDADIVEETIRLKNLLGADALRDCDGTEMPDALLNEPVKKYATYYTTRKDNAWAEQNPEEIQQEYLISNRVTARSEKLCIRLMEGFHTQQLKVNTLDDPKRWWEVIDRTTGEVVSVDDWEFKKEREEVEIKTIPYHEYTVSFLAFLIWDPVHMYNFITNDWKDTPHQLTYDVRQPKTQKYVKEKLKRWCEENPQIDVVRFTTFFHQFTLTFDDKKREKFVEWFGYSASVSPVSYTHLRAHETSAH
;
A
#
# COMPACT_ATOMS: atom_id res chain seq x y z
N MET A 1 23.40 -30.87 31.07
CA MET A 1 22.84 -29.65 30.48
C MET A 1 22.34 -30.00 29.09
N THR A 2 21.04 -30.09 28.90
CA THR A 2 20.42 -30.34 27.58
C THR A 2 20.71 -29.14 26.70
N LYS A 3 21.34 -29.37 25.58
CA LYS A 3 21.64 -28.36 24.57
C LYS A 3 20.31 -27.76 24.10
N GLN A 4 20.06 -26.50 24.38
CA GLN A 4 18.84 -25.81 23.93
C GLN A 4 18.89 -25.79 22.39
N THR A 5 17.97 -26.48 21.75
CA THR A 5 17.96 -26.67 20.28
C THR A 5 17.15 -25.61 19.54
N GLY A 6 16.60 -24.63 20.21
CA GLY A 6 15.86 -23.52 19.66
C GLY A 6 16.65 -22.23 19.62
N ARG A 7 16.32 -21.32 18.68
CA ARG A 7 16.80 -19.95 18.64
C ARG A 7 15.73 -19.03 19.19
N LEU A 8 16.13 -18.11 20.09
CA LEU A 8 15.23 -17.12 20.66
C LEU A 8 15.58 -15.74 20.13
N THR A 9 14.62 -15.10 19.49
CA THR A 9 14.71 -13.70 19.06
C THR A 9 13.78 -12.84 19.92
N LEU A 10 14.31 -11.82 20.57
CA LEU A 10 13.51 -10.87 21.35
C LEU A 10 13.17 -9.65 20.51
N PRO A 11 11.91 -9.21 20.49
CA PRO A 11 11.56 -7.89 20.01
C PRO A 11 12.15 -6.83 20.97
N THR A 12 12.56 -5.70 20.42
CA THR A 12 13.08 -4.58 21.19
C THR A 12 12.21 -3.36 21.00
N ASP A 13 12.18 -2.53 22.04
CA ASP A 13 11.60 -1.20 21.97
C ASP A 13 12.62 -0.18 22.48
N ALA A 14 12.63 1.01 21.89
CA ALA A 14 13.57 2.06 22.24
C ALA A 14 13.44 2.51 23.72
N ASP A 15 12.23 2.40 24.26
CA ASP A 15 11.89 2.87 25.60
C ASP A 15 12.23 1.88 26.72
N ILE A 16 12.59 0.61 26.39
CA ILE A 16 12.81 -0.47 27.36
C ILE A 16 14.18 -1.15 27.20
N VAL A 17 15.21 -0.40 26.91
CA VAL A 17 16.56 -0.92 26.61
C VAL A 17 17.12 -1.80 27.74
N GLU A 18 17.09 -1.32 28.99
CA GLU A 18 17.64 -2.04 30.14
C GLU A 18 16.90 -3.36 30.38
N GLU A 19 15.58 -3.35 30.31
CA GLU A 19 14.75 -4.54 30.44
C GLU A 19 14.99 -5.54 29.31
N THR A 20 15.19 -5.06 28.08
CA THR A 20 15.53 -5.89 26.94
C THR A 20 16.87 -6.61 27.16
N ILE A 21 17.89 -5.91 27.65
CA ILE A 21 19.20 -6.50 27.97
C ILE A 21 19.07 -7.53 29.10
N ARG A 22 18.30 -7.21 30.15
CA ARG A 22 18.01 -8.12 31.26
C ARG A 22 17.35 -9.40 30.77
N LEU A 23 16.29 -9.29 29.98
CA LEU A 23 15.54 -10.43 29.41
C LEU A 23 16.41 -11.25 28.45
N LYS A 24 17.18 -10.59 27.57
CA LYS A 24 18.13 -11.25 26.69
C LYS A 24 19.09 -12.17 27.48
N ASN A 25 19.65 -11.66 28.57
CA ASN A 25 20.58 -12.43 29.41
C ASN A 25 19.89 -13.54 30.18
N LEU A 26 18.71 -13.26 30.75
CA LEU A 26 17.92 -14.23 31.51
C LEU A 26 17.44 -15.41 30.66
N LEU A 27 17.00 -15.13 29.46
CA LEU A 27 16.41 -16.12 28.55
C LEU A 27 17.45 -16.75 27.61
N GLY A 28 18.68 -16.22 27.56
CA GLY A 28 19.71 -16.67 26.64
C GLY A 28 19.33 -16.41 25.17
N ALA A 29 18.81 -15.21 24.87
CA ALA A 29 18.40 -14.89 23.52
C ALA A 29 19.58 -14.80 22.56
N ASP A 30 19.42 -15.36 21.37
CA ASP A 30 20.43 -15.41 20.29
C ASP A 30 20.39 -14.18 19.39
N ALA A 31 19.28 -13.46 19.40
CA ALA A 31 19.06 -12.31 18.54
C ALA A 31 18.13 -11.27 19.17
N LEU A 32 18.34 -10.02 18.75
CA LEU A 32 17.42 -8.90 18.98
C LEU A 32 16.83 -8.48 17.65
N ARG A 33 15.58 -8.06 17.68
CA ARG A 33 14.87 -7.59 16.50
C ARG A 33 14.19 -6.26 16.82
N ASP A 34 14.30 -5.28 15.93
CA ASP A 34 13.53 -4.04 16.04
C ASP A 34 12.02 -4.30 15.99
N CYS A 35 11.25 -3.41 16.57
CA CYS A 35 9.81 -3.32 16.34
C CYS A 35 9.54 -2.51 15.07
N ASP A 36 8.45 -2.84 14.38
CA ASP A 36 8.09 -2.19 13.13
C ASP A 36 7.89 -0.68 13.37
N GLY A 37 8.72 0.14 12.72
CA GLY A 37 8.66 1.59 12.80
C GLY A 37 9.62 2.26 13.79
N THR A 38 10.31 1.48 14.64
CA THR A 38 11.33 1.99 15.57
C THR A 38 12.74 1.58 15.13
N GLU A 39 13.72 2.42 15.41
CA GLU A 39 15.14 2.09 15.21
C GLU A 39 15.70 1.47 16.50
N MET A 40 16.58 0.49 16.33
CA MET A 40 17.22 -0.15 17.47
C MET A 40 18.26 0.80 18.07
N PRO A 41 18.18 1.12 19.38
CA PRO A 41 19.16 1.98 20.03
C PRO A 41 20.57 1.41 19.99
N ASP A 42 21.59 2.28 19.99
CA ASP A 42 23.01 1.91 19.97
C ASP A 42 23.39 0.93 21.07
N ALA A 43 22.82 1.07 22.27
CA ALA A 43 23.06 0.17 23.38
C ALA A 43 22.67 -1.28 23.05
N LEU A 44 21.61 -1.49 22.28
CA LEU A 44 21.16 -2.81 21.81
C LEU A 44 21.94 -3.28 20.58
N LEU A 45 22.32 -2.35 19.68
CA LEU A 45 23.16 -2.65 18.53
C LEU A 45 24.54 -3.17 18.93
N ASN A 46 25.07 -2.74 20.08
CA ASN A 46 26.37 -3.16 20.62
C ASN A 46 26.31 -4.49 21.39
N GLU A 47 25.14 -5.07 21.65
CA GLU A 47 25.02 -6.35 22.32
C GLU A 47 25.63 -7.51 21.48
N PRO A 48 26.29 -8.52 22.10
CA PRO A 48 26.98 -9.59 21.37
C PRO A 48 26.02 -10.70 20.88
N VAL A 49 24.91 -10.31 20.25
CA VAL A 49 23.90 -11.19 19.66
C VAL A 49 23.54 -10.69 18.28
N LYS A 50 22.86 -11.50 17.47
CA LYS A 50 22.44 -11.10 16.14
C LYS A 50 21.38 -10.00 16.17
N LYS A 51 21.43 -9.09 15.17
CA LYS A 51 20.49 -7.99 14.99
C LYS A 51 19.68 -8.17 13.73
N TYR A 52 18.37 -8.08 13.88
CA TYR A 52 17.40 -8.16 12.81
C TYR A 52 16.72 -6.80 12.70
N ALA A 53 16.90 -6.13 11.57
CA ALA A 53 16.29 -4.83 11.34
C ALA A 53 15.20 -4.90 10.27
N THR A 54 14.15 -4.13 10.48
CA THR A 54 13.06 -3.96 9.54
C THR A 54 13.43 -2.94 8.46
N TYR A 55 13.24 -3.31 7.21
CA TYR A 55 13.46 -2.44 6.06
C TYR A 55 12.18 -2.27 5.25
N TYR A 56 11.79 -1.03 5.04
CA TYR A 56 10.65 -0.66 4.22
C TYR A 56 11.11 -0.35 2.79
N THR A 57 10.72 -1.17 1.84
CA THR A 57 11.22 -1.10 0.46
C THR A 57 10.66 0.08 -0.34
N THR A 58 9.43 0.49 -0.08
CA THR A 58 8.66 1.35 -0.99
C THR A 58 8.03 2.57 -0.32
N ARG A 59 8.62 3.03 0.76
CA ARG A 59 8.24 4.27 1.46
C ARG A 59 9.45 4.92 2.15
N LYS A 60 9.23 6.00 2.89
CA LYS A 60 10.27 6.83 3.55
C LYS A 60 11.17 7.59 2.55
N ASP A 61 10.59 7.99 1.41
CA ASP A 61 11.27 8.85 0.46
C ASP A 61 10.26 9.60 -0.42
N ASN A 62 9.64 10.61 0.16
CA ASN A 62 8.65 11.43 -0.54
C ASN A 62 9.27 12.18 -1.72
N ALA A 63 10.51 12.65 -1.58
CA ALA A 63 11.16 13.43 -2.64
C ALA A 63 11.32 12.63 -3.93
N TRP A 64 11.65 11.35 -3.82
CA TRP A 64 11.72 10.46 -4.98
C TRP A 64 10.32 10.18 -5.57
N ALA A 65 9.33 9.90 -4.72
CA ALA A 65 7.96 9.62 -5.14
C ALA A 65 7.31 10.83 -5.82
N GLU A 66 7.53 12.03 -5.31
CA GLU A 66 7.04 13.29 -5.90
C GLU A 66 7.66 13.59 -7.28
N GLN A 67 8.91 13.19 -7.49
CA GLN A 67 9.59 13.30 -8.78
C GLN A 67 9.18 12.23 -9.78
N ASN A 68 8.55 11.14 -9.33
CA ASN A 68 8.14 10.02 -10.15
C ASN A 68 6.66 9.65 -9.86
N PRO A 69 5.71 10.54 -10.13
CA PRO A 69 4.30 10.34 -9.78
C PRO A 69 3.65 9.13 -10.47
N GLU A 70 4.17 8.72 -11.63
CA GLU A 70 3.74 7.54 -12.35
C GLU A 70 4.15 6.22 -11.66
N GLU A 71 5.12 6.28 -10.76
CA GLU A 71 5.63 5.13 -10.01
C GLU A 71 4.92 4.96 -8.64
N ILE A 72 4.04 5.89 -8.26
CA ILE A 72 3.25 5.79 -7.03
C ILE A 72 2.34 4.56 -7.08
N GLN A 73 2.19 3.92 -5.94
CA GLN A 73 1.30 2.76 -5.80
C GLN A 73 -0.13 3.14 -6.18
N GLN A 74 -0.79 2.21 -6.86
CA GLN A 74 -2.17 2.38 -7.30
C GLN A 74 -3.09 1.35 -6.65
N GLU A 75 -4.34 1.74 -6.49
CA GLU A 75 -5.44 0.91 -6.03
C GLU A 75 -6.52 0.84 -7.11
N TYR A 76 -7.17 -0.31 -7.22
CA TYR A 76 -8.35 -0.50 -8.05
C TYR A 76 -9.59 -0.37 -7.17
N LEU A 77 -10.30 0.73 -7.32
CA LEU A 77 -11.43 1.11 -6.46
C LEU A 77 -12.75 0.90 -7.19
N ILE A 78 -13.82 0.73 -6.41
CA ILE A 78 -15.19 0.64 -6.92
C ILE A 78 -15.97 1.83 -6.34
N SER A 79 -16.59 2.61 -7.22
CA SER A 79 -17.45 3.74 -6.84
C SER A 79 -18.68 3.27 -6.03
N ASN A 80 -19.36 4.21 -5.41
CA ASN A 80 -20.68 3.94 -4.86
C ASN A 80 -21.62 3.39 -5.96
N ARG A 81 -22.55 2.52 -5.55
CA ARG A 81 -23.62 2.02 -6.42
C ARG A 81 -24.69 3.10 -6.57
N VAL A 82 -25.05 3.42 -7.81
CA VAL A 82 -26.01 4.48 -8.12
C VAL A 82 -27.11 3.94 -9.04
N THR A 83 -28.37 4.18 -8.68
CA THR A 83 -29.52 3.82 -9.50
C THR A 83 -29.77 4.88 -10.58
N ALA A 84 -29.82 4.49 -11.83
CA ALA A 84 -30.15 5.36 -12.95
C ALA A 84 -31.65 5.72 -12.91
N ARG A 85 -31.96 7.00 -13.06
CA ARG A 85 -33.36 7.50 -13.14
C ARG A 85 -33.79 7.87 -14.55
N SER A 86 -32.87 7.87 -15.50
CA SER A 86 -33.03 8.20 -16.91
C SER A 86 -32.05 7.39 -17.75
N GLU A 87 -32.01 7.62 -19.04
CA GLU A 87 -31.08 7.00 -19.97
C GLU A 87 -29.62 7.54 -19.84
N LYS A 88 -29.39 8.42 -18.87
CA LYS A 88 -28.09 9.03 -18.61
C LYS A 88 -27.84 9.15 -17.11
N LEU A 89 -26.66 8.75 -16.68
CA LEU A 89 -26.20 8.81 -15.28
C LEU A 89 -24.78 9.39 -15.22
N CYS A 90 -24.52 10.21 -14.20
CA CYS A 90 -23.18 10.62 -13.81
C CYS A 90 -22.81 10.03 -12.46
N ILE A 91 -21.67 9.34 -12.37
CA ILE A 91 -21.14 8.78 -11.13
C ILE A 91 -19.87 9.54 -10.75
N ARG A 92 -19.85 10.09 -9.54
CA ARG A 92 -18.67 10.72 -8.93
C ARG A 92 -17.76 9.64 -8.38
N LEU A 93 -16.54 9.56 -8.89
CA LEU A 93 -15.60 8.48 -8.55
C LEU A 93 -15.16 8.55 -7.08
N MET A 94 -14.84 9.73 -6.60
CA MET A 94 -14.27 9.94 -5.26
C MET A 94 -15.33 10.13 -4.16
N GLU A 95 -16.62 9.99 -4.48
CA GLU A 95 -17.66 10.13 -3.47
C GLU A 95 -17.55 9.05 -2.40
N GLY A 96 -17.38 9.50 -1.15
CA GLY A 96 -17.19 8.64 0.01
C GLY A 96 -15.77 8.13 0.23
N PHE A 97 -14.78 8.50 -0.61
CA PHE A 97 -13.37 8.23 -0.38
C PHE A 97 -12.64 9.45 0.21
N HIS A 98 -11.57 9.20 0.94
CA HIS A 98 -10.74 10.25 1.52
C HIS A 98 -9.75 10.80 0.47
N THR A 99 -9.99 12.04 0.02
CA THR A 99 -9.23 12.66 -1.07
C THR A 99 -7.78 13.03 -0.72
N GLN A 100 -7.41 13.03 0.56
CA GLN A 100 -6.01 13.16 0.98
C GLN A 100 -5.24 11.83 0.93
N GLN A 101 -5.95 10.70 0.87
CA GLN A 101 -5.35 9.38 0.73
C GLN A 101 -5.27 8.93 -0.72
N LEU A 102 -6.29 9.23 -1.49
CA LEU A 102 -6.50 8.70 -2.83
C LEU A 102 -6.70 9.83 -3.84
N LYS A 103 -6.19 9.63 -5.04
CA LYS A 103 -6.35 10.54 -6.18
C LYS A 103 -6.63 9.73 -7.44
N VAL A 104 -7.65 10.10 -8.21
CA VAL A 104 -7.98 9.40 -9.46
C VAL A 104 -6.75 9.37 -10.38
N ASN A 105 -6.43 8.20 -10.91
CA ASN A 105 -5.37 8.08 -11.91
C ASN A 105 -5.86 8.65 -13.25
N THR A 106 -5.26 9.76 -13.65
CA THR A 106 -5.53 10.44 -14.92
C THR A 106 -4.36 10.36 -15.90
N LEU A 107 -3.33 9.56 -15.59
CA LEU A 107 -2.14 9.35 -16.43
C LEU A 107 -2.35 8.18 -17.39
N ASP A 108 -3.04 7.14 -16.95
CA ASP A 108 -3.37 5.99 -17.76
C ASP A 108 -4.72 6.18 -18.48
N ASP A 109 -4.90 5.49 -19.59
CA ASP A 109 -6.15 5.56 -20.39
C ASP A 109 -7.31 4.87 -19.64
N PRO A 110 -8.37 5.61 -19.22
CA PRO A 110 -9.51 5.04 -18.55
C PRO A 110 -10.23 3.98 -19.38
N LYS A 111 -10.32 4.16 -20.70
CA LYS A 111 -11.00 3.22 -21.61
C LYS A 111 -10.34 1.84 -21.64
N ARG A 112 -9.06 1.78 -21.33
CA ARG A 112 -8.30 0.53 -21.30
C ARG A 112 -8.33 -0.18 -19.96
N TRP A 113 -8.44 0.59 -18.87
CA TRP A 113 -8.17 0.06 -17.53
C TRP A 113 -9.37 0.10 -16.59
N TRP A 114 -10.40 0.90 -16.90
CA TRP A 114 -11.59 1.00 -16.06
C TRP A 114 -12.75 0.20 -16.63
N GLU A 115 -13.69 -0.15 -15.75
CA GLU A 115 -14.90 -0.86 -16.12
C GLU A 115 -16.11 -0.19 -15.50
N VAL A 116 -17.15 -0.02 -16.32
CA VAL A 116 -18.49 0.33 -15.85
C VAL A 116 -19.31 -0.94 -15.83
N ILE A 117 -19.93 -1.25 -14.70
CA ILE A 117 -20.69 -2.48 -14.52
C ILE A 117 -22.13 -2.12 -14.20
N ASP A 118 -23.06 -2.68 -14.99
CA ASP A 118 -24.48 -2.74 -14.66
C ASP A 118 -24.68 -3.82 -13.59
N ARG A 119 -24.93 -3.39 -12.35
CA ARG A 119 -25.08 -4.29 -11.20
C ARG A 119 -26.41 -5.01 -11.17
N THR A 120 -27.37 -4.60 -11.99
CA THR A 120 -28.67 -5.26 -12.14
C THR A 120 -28.54 -6.52 -13.00
N THR A 121 -27.76 -6.44 -14.08
CA THR A 121 -27.55 -7.58 -15.00
C THR A 121 -26.22 -8.32 -14.72
N GLY A 122 -25.23 -7.66 -14.13
CA GLY A 122 -23.86 -8.15 -13.98
C GLY A 122 -22.99 -7.93 -15.21
N GLU A 123 -23.49 -7.27 -16.24
CA GLU A 123 -22.77 -7.05 -17.50
C GLU A 123 -21.86 -5.83 -17.44
N VAL A 124 -20.75 -5.90 -18.16
CA VAL A 124 -19.85 -4.76 -18.38
C VAL A 124 -20.44 -3.88 -19.48
N VAL A 125 -20.62 -2.60 -19.18
CA VAL A 125 -21.10 -1.59 -20.13
C VAL A 125 -20.04 -1.36 -21.20
N SER A 126 -20.46 -1.29 -22.48
CA SER A 126 -19.55 -1.02 -23.60
C SER A 126 -18.72 0.24 -23.36
N VAL A 127 -17.46 0.22 -23.75
CA VAL A 127 -16.55 1.37 -23.64
C VAL A 127 -17.03 2.59 -24.42
N ASP A 128 -17.89 2.40 -25.44
CA ASP A 128 -18.48 3.48 -26.23
C ASP A 128 -19.69 4.14 -25.54
N ASP A 129 -20.24 3.52 -24.49
CA ASP A 129 -21.44 3.98 -23.80
C ASP A 129 -21.16 4.72 -22.50
N TRP A 130 -19.88 5.04 -22.22
CA TRP A 130 -19.51 5.89 -21.10
C TRP A 130 -18.31 6.80 -21.42
N GLU A 131 -18.18 7.90 -20.68
CA GLU A 131 -17.09 8.86 -20.82
C GLU A 131 -16.61 9.37 -19.47
N PHE A 132 -15.30 9.45 -19.28
CA PHE A 132 -14.70 10.06 -18.09
C PHE A 132 -14.56 11.58 -18.27
N LYS A 133 -15.14 12.35 -17.38
CA LYS A 133 -15.06 13.82 -17.30
C LYS A 133 -13.99 14.21 -16.28
N LYS A 134 -12.75 14.37 -16.77
CA LYS A 134 -11.56 14.57 -15.93
C LYS A 134 -11.67 15.74 -14.96
N GLU A 135 -12.23 16.87 -15.39
CA GLU A 135 -12.33 18.09 -14.59
C GLU A 135 -13.27 17.95 -13.38
N ARG A 136 -14.16 16.96 -13.42
CA ARG A 136 -15.15 16.71 -12.36
C ARG A 136 -14.93 15.38 -11.66
N GLU A 137 -13.97 14.59 -12.13
CA GLU A 137 -13.73 13.21 -11.68
C GLU A 137 -15.01 12.36 -11.68
N GLU A 138 -15.80 12.51 -12.75
CA GLU A 138 -17.09 11.84 -12.94
C GLU A 138 -17.05 10.95 -14.18
N VAL A 139 -17.79 9.85 -14.15
CA VAL A 139 -18.08 9.03 -15.33
C VAL A 139 -19.53 9.23 -15.73
N GLU A 140 -19.74 9.68 -16.95
CA GLU A 140 -21.04 9.80 -17.59
C GLU A 140 -21.34 8.52 -18.35
N ILE A 141 -22.51 7.93 -18.14
CA ILE A 141 -22.88 6.59 -18.64
C ILE A 141 -24.22 6.68 -19.35
N LYS A 142 -24.37 6.05 -20.51
CA LYS A 142 -25.67 5.73 -21.08
C LYS A 142 -26.25 4.54 -20.32
N THR A 143 -27.47 4.68 -19.84
CA THR A 143 -28.04 3.75 -18.86
C THR A 143 -29.45 3.28 -19.24
N ILE A 144 -29.83 2.16 -18.67
CA ILE A 144 -31.22 1.70 -18.63
C ILE A 144 -31.85 2.23 -17.32
N PRO A 145 -32.97 2.96 -17.38
CA PRO A 145 -33.62 3.47 -16.19
C PRO A 145 -33.92 2.36 -15.17
N TYR A 146 -33.73 2.69 -13.89
CA TYR A 146 -33.89 1.82 -12.73
C TYR A 146 -32.84 0.70 -12.57
N HIS A 147 -31.86 0.58 -13.47
CA HIS A 147 -30.68 -0.24 -13.24
C HIS A 147 -29.68 0.47 -12.31
N GLU A 148 -28.84 -0.31 -11.65
CA GLU A 148 -27.81 0.16 -10.74
C GLU A 148 -26.42 0.00 -11.39
N TYR A 149 -25.57 1.02 -11.24
CA TYR A 149 -24.26 1.04 -11.87
C TYR A 149 -23.16 1.33 -10.86
N THR A 150 -21.98 0.79 -11.13
CA THR A 150 -20.72 1.14 -10.48
C THR A 150 -19.63 1.36 -11.52
N VAL A 151 -18.63 2.12 -11.15
CA VAL A 151 -17.38 2.27 -11.91
C VAL A 151 -16.24 1.67 -11.11
N SER A 152 -15.49 0.77 -11.72
CA SER A 152 -14.21 0.28 -11.21
C SER A 152 -13.10 1.09 -11.87
N PHE A 153 -12.24 1.73 -11.08
CA PHE A 153 -11.27 2.70 -11.59
C PHE A 153 -9.94 2.64 -10.82
N LEU A 154 -8.87 3.11 -11.46
CA LEU A 154 -7.56 3.24 -10.85
C LEU A 154 -7.43 4.56 -10.10
N ALA A 155 -6.85 4.51 -8.90
CA ALA A 155 -6.49 5.67 -8.11
C ALA A 155 -5.06 5.53 -7.56
N PHE A 156 -4.32 6.63 -7.51
CA PHE A 156 -3.03 6.69 -6.81
C PHE A 156 -3.24 6.76 -5.31
N LEU A 157 -2.43 5.99 -4.58
CA LEU A 157 -2.36 6.01 -3.13
C LEU A 157 -1.35 7.09 -2.70
N ILE A 158 -1.86 8.29 -2.43
CA ILE A 158 -1.04 9.48 -2.13
C ILE A 158 -0.77 9.69 -0.63
N TRP A 159 -1.16 8.76 0.20
CA TRP A 159 -0.81 8.68 1.61
C TRP A 159 -0.71 7.22 2.03
N ASP A 160 0.47 6.80 2.50
CA ASP A 160 0.70 5.44 3.00
C ASP A 160 -0.39 5.06 4.03
N PRO A 161 -1.12 3.97 3.83
CA PRO A 161 -2.29 3.66 4.66
C PRO A 161 -1.92 3.34 6.12
N VAL A 162 -0.73 2.79 6.34
CA VAL A 162 -0.26 2.48 7.70
C VAL A 162 0.18 3.75 8.41
N HIS A 163 0.87 4.65 7.70
CA HIS A 163 1.19 5.97 8.23
C HIS A 163 -0.09 6.76 8.54
N MET A 164 -1.06 6.75 7.63
CA MET A 164 -2.36 7.40 7.84
C MET A 164 -3.10 6.81 9.05
N TYR A 165 -3.15 5.49 9.19
CA TYR A 165 -3.75 4.83 10.34
C TYR A 165 -3.10 5.30 11.65
N ASN A 166 -1.77 5.24 11.75
CA ASN A 166 -1.05 5.67 12.94
C ASN A 166 -1.19 7.18 13.22
N PHE A 167 -1.23 8.00 12.16
CA PHE A 167 -1.49 9.43 12.29
C PHE A 167 -2.87 9.73 12.89
N ILE A 168 -3.91 8.97 12.49
CA ILE A 168 -5.27 9.15 12.96
C ILE A 168 -5.47 8.54 14.34
N THR A 169 -4.95 7.32 14.59
CA THR A 169 -5.29 6.52 15.77
C THR A 169 -4.25 6.59 16.89
N ASN A 170 -2.96 6.77 16.54
CA ASN A 170 -1.85 6.70 17.48
C ASN A 170 -1.11 8.03 17.65
N ASP A 171 -1.68 9.12 17.16
CA ASP A 171 -1.17 10.49 17.30
C ASP A 171 0.23 10.74 16.69
N TRP A 172 0.62 9.98 15.68
CA TRP A 172 1.89 10.15 14.97
C TRP A 172 1.86 11.37 14.04
N LYS A 173 1.68 12.58 14.58
CA LYS A 173 1.46 13.82 13.82
C LYS A 173 2.71 14.59 13.46
N ASP A 174 3.84 14.20 14.03
CA ASP A 174 5.11 14.92 13.88
C ASP A 174 5.87 14.58 12.58
N THR A 175 5.38 13.59 11.83
CA THR A 175 5.99 13.16 10.58
C THR A 175 5.15 13.60 9.37
N PRO A 176 5.77 14.02 8.25
CA PRO A 176 5.04 14.35 7.04
C PRO A 176 4.31 13.11 6.47
N HIS A 177 3.20 13.33 5.78
CA HIS A 177 2.48 12.26 5.08
C HIS A 177 3.45 11.52 4.15
N GLN A 178 3.49 10.19 4.27
CA GLN A 178 4.39 9.37 3.47
C GLN A 178 3.69 8.90 2.21
N LEU A 179 4.38 9.03 1.08
CA LEU A 179 3.98 8.45 -0.20
C LEU A 179 4.49 7.01 -0.30
N THR A 180 3.75 6.18 -1.01
CA THR A 180 4.17 4.83 -1.40
C THR A 180 4.49 4.78 -2.88
N TYR A 181 5.44 3.95 -3.28
CA TYR A 181 5.78 3.71 -4.67
C TYR A 181 5.76 2.20 -4.97
N ASP A 182 5.42 1.85 -6.20
CA ASP A 182 5.16 0.45 -6.58
C ASP A 182 6.44 -0.25 -7.04
N VAL A 183 6.90 -1.22 -6.23
CA VAL A 183 8.11 -2.01 -6.54
C VAL A 183 8.01 -2.81 -7.84
N ARG A 184 6.82 -2.99 -8.40
CA ARG A 184 6.61 -3.65 -9.69
C ARG A 184 7.02 -2.78 -10.88
N GLN A 185 7.12 -1.47 -10.68
CA GLN A 185 7.55 -0.50 -11.69
C GLN A 185 9.06 -0.56 -11.93
N PRO A 186 9.54 -0.52 -13.20
CA PRO A 186 10.96 -0.71 -13.50
C PRO A 186 11.89 0.35 -12.89
N LYS A 187 11.49 1.62 -12.86
CA LYS A 187 12.29 2.69 -12.23
C LYS A 187 12.39 2.47 -10.72
N THR A 188 11.26 2.13 -10.09
CA THR A 188 11.19 1.81 -8.67
C THR A 188 12.09 0.62 -8.33
N GLN A 189 12.07 -0.44 -9.13
CA GLN A 189 12.94 -1.59 -8.90
C GLN A 189 14.42 -1.21 -8.86
N LYS A 190 14.87 -0.38 -9.80
CA LYS A 190 16.25 0.11 -9.82
C LYS A 190 16.55 0.94 -8.58
N TYR A 191 15.68 1.89 -8.28
CA TYR A 191 15.83 2.80 -7.16
C TYR A 191 15.90 2.06 -5.81
N VAL A 192 14.97 1.13 -5.53
CA VAL A 192 14.94 0.39 -4.25
C VAL A 192 16.14 -0.53 -4.09
N LYS A 193 16.67 -1.11 -5.16
CA LYS A 193 17.91 -1.91 -5.11
C LYS A 193 19.12 -1.06 -4.71
N GLU A 194 19.27 0.10 -5.30
CA GLU A 194 20.35 1.04 -4.98
C GLU A 194 20.21 1.61 -3.57
N LYS A 195 18.98 1.92 -3.15
CA LYS A 195 18.68 2.38 -1.79
C LYS A 195 18.98 1.31 -0.74
N LEU A 196 18.57 0.06 -0.98
CA LEU A 196 18.85 -1.06 -0.09
C LEU A 196 20.36 -1.30 0.03
N LYS A 197 21.10 -1.26 -1.09
CA LYS A 197 22.54 -1.44 -1.07
C LYS A 197 23.22 -0.39 -0.16
N ARG A 198 22.89 0.88 -0.34
CA ARG A 198 23.41 1.96 0.52
C ARG A 198 23.05 1.74 1.98
N TRP A 199 21.80 1.38 2.25
CA TRP A 199 21.37 1.11 3.62
C TRP A 199 22.17 -0.03 4.27
N CYS A 200 22.46 -1.11 3.56
CA CYS A 200 23.31 -2.19 4.06
C CYS A 200 24.75 -1.73 4.33
N GLU A 201 25.29 -0.87 3.48
CA GLU A 201 26.62 -0.28 3.66
C GLU A 201 26.69 0.65 4.88
N GLU A 202 25.62 1.39 5.17
CA GLU A 202 25.47 2.29 6.30
C GLU A 202 25.16 1.56 7.62
N ASN A 203 24.66 0.32 7.56
CA ASN A 203 24.24 -0.47 8.72
C ASN A 203 24.98 -1.82 8.81
N PRO A 204 26.32 -1.85 8.84
CA PRO A 204 27.10 -3.08 8.81
C PRO A 204 26.92 -3.97 10.05
N GLN A 205 26.35 -3.43 11.14
CA GLN A 205 26.05 -4.13 12.39
C GLN A 205 24.79 -4.99 12.31
N ILE A 206 23.98 -4.86 11.25
CA ILE A 206 22.75 -5.63 11.07
C ILE A 206 23.07 -6.96 10.38
N ASP A 207 22.72 -8.06 11.03
CA ASP A 207 22.96 -9.42 10.52
C ASP A 207 21.85 -9.89 9.55
N VAL A 208 20.59 -9.44 9.78
CA VAL A 208 19.44 -9.87 9.00
C VAL A 208 18.51 -8.71 8.71
N VAL A 209 18.23 -8.51 7.43
CA VAL A 209 17.24 -7.52 6.97
C VAL A 209 15.87 -8.20 6.84
N ARG A 210 14.89 -7.67 7.53
CA ARG A 210 13.49 -8.07 7.43
C ARG A 210 12.75 -7.11 6.49
N PHE A 211 12.34 -7.61 5.35
CA PHE A 211 11.52 -6.81 4.44
C PHE A 211 10.08 -6.74 4.94
N THR A 212 9.60 -5.54 5.15
CA THR A 212 8.19 -5.29 5.40
C THR A 212 7.52 -4.96 4.08
N THR A 213 7.08 -6.01 3.37
CA THR A 213 6.33 -5.90 2.12
C THR A 213 4.83 -6.06 2.35
N PHE A 214 4.45 -6.41 3.55
CA PHE A 214 3.09 -6.71 3.98
C PHE A 214 2.06 -5.64 3.55
N PHE A 215 2.45 -4.39 3.63
CA PHE A 215 1.57 -3.26 3.34
C PHE A 215 1.28 -3.01 1.86
N HIS A 216 1.96 -3.68 0.95
CA HIS A 216 1.64 -3.62 -0.49
C HIS A 216 0.51 -4.56 -0.89
N GLN A 217 0.22 -5.54 -0.05
CA GLN A 217 -0.86 -6.50 -0.24
C GLN A 217 -2.10 -6.13 0.60
N PHE A 218 -1.99 -5.07 1.35
CA PHE A 218 -2.91 -4.68 2.39
C PHE A 218 -3.32 -3.23 2.16
N THR A 219 -4.57 -3.02 1.85
CA THR A 219 -5.12 -1.70 1.62
C THR A 219 -6.04 -1.32 2.76
N LEU A 220 -5.68 -0.25 3.46
CA LEU A 220 -6.58 0.47 4.34
C LEU A 220 -7.13 1.66 3.57
N THR A 221 -8.41 1.62 3.25
CA THR A 221 -9.10 2.72 2.59
C THR A 221 -9.99 3.44 3.58
N PHE A 222 -9.81 4.75 3.68
CA PHE A 222 -10.58 5.59 4.58
C PHE A 222 -11.69 6.32 3.83
N ASP A 223 -12.84 6.49 4.49
CA ASP A 223 -13.92 7.32 3.99
C ASP A 223 -13.64 8.82 4.24
N ASP A 224 -14.50 9.68 3.70
CA ASP A 224 -14.44 11.14 3.86
C ASP A 224 -14.51 11.60 5.32
N LYS A 225 -14.99 10.75 6.23
CA LYS A 225 -15.04 10.98 7.67
C LYS A 225 -13.83 10.41 8.42
N LYS A 226 -12.77 9.99 7.69
CA LYS A 226 -11.56 9.38 8.24
C LYS A 226 -11.81 8.09 9.02
N ARG A 227 -12.89 7.36 8.69
CA ARG A 227 -13.14 6.02 9.22
C ARG A 227 -12.65 5.00 8.22
N GLU A 228 -12.21 3.85 8.69
CA GLU A 228 -11.84 2.74 7.83
C GLU A 228 -13.06 2.31 7.00
N LYS A 229 -12.95 2.45 5.68
CA LYS A 229 -13.98 2.01 4.74
C LYS A 229 -13.78 0.55 4.36
N PHE A 230 -12.52 0.17 4.17
CA PHE A 230 -12.10 -1.19 3.89
C PHE A 230 -10.79 -1.50 4.62
N VAL A 231 -10.75 -2.66 5.26
CA VAL A 231 -9.51 -3.32 5.67
C VAL A 231 -9.38 -4.52 4.77
N GLU A 232 -8.48 -4.45 3.80
CA GLU A 232 -8.39 -5.47 2.78
C GLU A 232 -7.23 -6.42 3.00
N TRP A 233 -7.61 -7.63 3.39
CA TRP A 233 -6.77 -8.80 3.19
C TRP A 233 -7.17 -9.52 1.89
N PHE A 234 -8.44 -9.40 1.46
CA PHE A 234 -9.02 -10.12 0.33
C PHE A 234 -10.29 -9.42 -0.18
N GLY A 235 -10.24 -8.60 -1.24
CA GLY A 235 -11.43 -8.52 -2.02
C GLY A 235 -12.04 -7.23 -2.54
N TYR A 236 -12.04 -6.04 -1.94
CA TYR A 236 -12.77 -4.88 -2.53
C TYR A 236 -11.88 -3.79 -3.13
N SER A 237 -10.68 -3.70 -2.69
CA SER A 237 -9.63 -2.94 -3.36
C SER A 237 -8.38 -3.80 -3.42
N ALA A 238 -7.61 -3.66 -4.46
CA ALA A 238 -6.36 -4.36 -4.62
C ALA A 238 -5.33 -3.37 -5.10
N SER A 239 -4.10 -3.53 -4.62
CA SER A 239 -2.96 -2.82 -5.17
C SER A 239 -2.71 -3.32 -6.59
N VAL A 240 -3.44 -2.75 -7.54
CA VAL A 240 -3.40 -3.11 -8.96
C VAL A 240 -3.05 -1.88 -9.76
N SER A 241 -2.17 -2.06 -10.73
CA SER A 241 -1.76 -1.05 -11.68
C SER A 241 -1.63 -1.67 -13.08
N PRO A 242 -1.55 -0.88 -14.15
CA PRO A 242 -1.28 -1.40 -15.50
C PRO A 242 -0.07 -2.32 -15.57
N VAL A 243 1.00 -2.02 -14.82
CA VAL A 243 2.21 -2.86 -14.79
C VAL A 243 1.96 -4.20 -14.10
N SER A 244 1.21 -4.24 -13.01
CA SER A 244 0.89 -5.49 -12.31
C SER A 244 -0.01 -6.39 -13.15
N TYR A 245 -0.99 -5.82 -13.85
CA TYR A 245 -1.85 -6.56 -14.76
C TYR A 245 -1.09 -7.14 -15.95
N THR A 246 -0.12 -6.39 -16.49
CA THR A 246 0.75 -6.86 -17.58
C THR A 246 1.61 -8.04 -17.11
N HIS A 247 2.14 -7.99 -15.87
CA HIS A 247 2.90 -9.11 -15.30
C HIS A 247 2.02 -10.36 -15.09
N LEU A 248 0.80 -10.20 -14.59
CA LEU A 248 -0.13 -11.31 -14.43
C LEU A 248 -0.41 -12.02 -15.76
N ARG A 249 -0.76 -11.27 -16.80
CA ARG A 249 -0.99 -11.83 -18.16
C ARG A 249 0.23 -12.52 -18.74
N ALA A 250 1.43 -12.02 -18.51
CA ALA A 250 2.66 -12.67 -18.97
C ALA A 250 2.86 -14.04 -18.30
N HIS A 251 2.44 -14.21 -17.04
CA HIS A 251 2.47 -15.51 -16.37
C HIS A 251 1.41 -16.47 -16.88
N GLU A 252 0.21 -16.01 -17.20
CA GLU A 252 -0.85 -16.84 -17.77
C GLU A 252 -0.46 -17.40 -19.15
N THR A 253 0.19 -16.60 -20.00
CA THR A 253 0.63 -17.03 -21.34
C THR A 253 1.86 -17.95 -21.34
N SER A 254 2.65 -17.98 -20.27
CA SER A 254 3.81 -18.87 -20.14
C SER A 254 3.50 -20.23 -19.52
N ALA A 255 2.26 -20.45 -19.09
CA ALA A 255 1.81 -21.72 -18.47
C ALA A 255 1.14 -22.69 -19.46
N HIS A 256 1.20 -22.42 -20.79
CA HIS A 256 0.65 -23.28 -21.84
C HIS A 256 1.73 -23.82 -22.79
#